data_436eb4b3fbdde749f958b0ab40df72d9
#
_entry.id   436eb4b3fbdde749f958b0ab40df72d9
#
_cell.length_a   1.000
_cell.length_b   1.000
_cell.length_c   1.000
_cell.angle_alpha   90.00
_cell.angle_beta   90.00
_cell.angle_gamma   90.00
#
_symmetry.space_group_name_H-M   'P 1'
#
loop_
_entity.id
_entity.type
_entity.pdbx_description
1 polymer ?
#
loop_
_entity_poly.entity_id
_entity_poly.type
_entity_poly.pdbx_seq_one_letter_code
_entity_poly.pdbx_strand_id
1 'polypeptide(L)'
;LIVTIDIEVQCENGFPNPESAIEPLLSITVKNHQSKKIIVWGIQPYKNTRDDVTYIRCPNEHDLILEFMSFWTKNYPDVVTGWNTDFFDIPYLANRINQVCGESKMKELSPWGNVSSRKIYSMGRNHLMYDIMGVSQYDYLQLYQKFTYTKQESYKLDYIAQVELGEK
;
A
#
# COMPACT_ATOMS: atom_id res chain seq x y z
N LEU A 1 -0.51 4.82 16.20
CA LEU A 1 -1.41 4.83 15.02
C LEU A 1 -1.18 3.58 14.17
N ILE A 2 -2.23 2.77 13.95
CA ILE A 2 -2.21 1.62 13.06
C ILE A 2 -3.03 1.95 11.82
N VAL A 3 -2.44 1.75 10.63
CA VAL A 3 -3.14 1.99 9.37
C VAL A 3 -3.06 0.77 8.44
N THR A 4 -4.12 0.53 7.68
CA THR A 4 -4.06 -0.30 6.48
C THR A 4 -3.85 0.60 5.28
N ILE A 5 -2.93 0.21 4.40
CA ILE A 5 -2.70 0.86 3.11
C ILE A 5 -3.06 -0.10 1.98
N ASP A 6 -3.55 0.45 0.89
CA ASP A 6 -3.83 -0.25 -0.36
C ASP A 6 -3.68 0.73 -1.53
N ILE A 7 -3.18 0.27 -2.67
CA ILE A 7 -2.99 1.09 -3.87
C ILE A 7 -3.66 0.46 -5.09
N GLU A 8 -4.17 1.32 -5.98
CA GLU A 8 -4.61 0.91 -7.30
C GLU A 8 -3.69 1.49 -8.37
N VAL A 9 -3.27 0.65 -9.27
CA VAL A 9 -2.32 0.96 -10.33
C VAL A 9 -2.97 0.74 -11.69
N GLN A 10 -2.66 1.59 -12.65
CA GLN A 10 -3.07 1.36 -14.03
C GLN A 10 -2.47 0.04 -14.55
N CYS A 11 -3.27 -0.74 -15.26
CA CYS A 11 -2.89 -2.06 -15.73
C CYS A 11 -3.20 -2.20 -17.22
N GLU A 12 -2.25 -1.80 -18.08
CA GLU A 12 -2.42 -1.89 -19.54
C GLU A 12 -1.73 -3.14 -20.13
N ASN A 13 -0.57 -3.52 -19.58
CA ASN A 13 0.31 -4.55 -20.16
C ASN A 13 0.54 -5.75 -19.24
N GLY A 14 -0.47 -6.17 -18.49
CA GLY A 14 -0.37 -7.26 -17.52
C GLY A 14 -0.17 -6.74 -16.09
N PHE A 15 0.07 -7.65 -15.14
CA PHE A 15 0.18 -7.28 -13.73
C PHE A 15 1.37 -6.34 -13.49
N PRO A 16 1.16 -5.17 -12.85
CA PRO A 16 2.20 -4.17 -12.64
C PRO A 16 3.39 -4.72 -11.84
N ASN A 17 4.61 -4.36 -12.26
CA ASN A 17 5.83 -4.81 -11.58
C ASN A 17 6.27 -3.77 -10.54
N PRO A 18 6.32 -4.11 -9.24
CA PRO A 18 6.69 -3.17 -8.19
C PRO A 18 8.16 -2.71 -8.25
N GLU A 19 9.08 -3.50 -8.84
CA GLU A 19 10.48 -3.07 -8.99
C GLU A 19 10.62 -1.95 -10.04
N SER A 20 9.91 -2.06 -11.16
CA SER A 20 9.96 -1.05 -12.22
C SER A 20 8.98 0.11 -11.99
N ALA A 21 7.83 -0.16 -11.36
CA ALA A 21 6.77 0.79 -11.03
C ALA A 21 6.45 1.79 -12.18
N ILE A 22 6.36 1.28 -13.42
CA ILE A 22 6.22 2.10 -14.62
C ILE A 22 4.83 2.72 -14.72
N GLU A 23 3.81 1.93 -14.41
CA GLU A 23 2.42 2.35 -14.57
C GLU A 23 1.99 3.35 -13.48
N PRO A 24 1.16 4.34 -13.81
CA PRO A 24 0.76 5.36 -12.85
C PRO A 24 -0.16 4.82 -11.75
N LEU A 25 -0.05 5.42 -10.57
CA LEU A 25 -1.00 5.23 -9.47
C LEU A 25 -2.35 5.88 -9.83
N LEU A 26 -3.42 5.13 -9.65
CA LEU A 26 -4.80 5.59 -9.83
C LEU A 26 -5.41 6.06 -8.52
N SER A 27 -5.11 5.35 -7.42
CA SER A 27 -5.52 5.73 -6.08
C SER A 27 -4.59 5.18 -5.01
N ILE A 28 -4.60 5.85 -3.85
CA ILE A 28 -4.00 5.39 -2.60
C ILE A 28 -5.10 5.45 -1.53
N THR A 29 -5.27 4.37 -0.80
CA THR A 29 -6.24 4.25 0.29
C THR A 29 -5.54 4.03 1.61
N VAL A 30 -5.92 4.79 2.64
CA VAL A 30 -5.44 4.61 4.02
C VAL A 30 -6.63 4.50 4.95
N LYS A 31 -6.71 3.39 5.70
CA LYS A 31 -7.70 3.18 6.76
C LYS A 31 -7.03 3.29 8.13
N ASN A 32 -7.50 4.20 8.96
CA ASN A 32 -7.08 4.32 10.34
C ASN A 32 -7.87 3.34 11.23
N HIS A 33 -7.19 2.43 11.92
CA HIS A 33 -7.83 1.40 12.74
C HIS A 33 -8.46 1.94 14.04
N GLN A 34 -7.99 3.06 14.56
CA GLN A 34 -8.54 3.67 15.78
C GLN A 34 -9.83 4.41 15.49
N SER A 35 -9.80 5.33 14.51
CA SER A 35 -10.97 6.15 14.14
C SER A 35 -11.94 5.44 13.20
N LYS A 36 -11.55 4.32 12.60
CA LYS A 36 -12.25 3.60 11.53
C LYS A 36 -12.46 4.42 10.24
N LYS A 37 -11.90 5.62 10.17
CA LYS A 37 -11.97 6.48 9.00
C LYS A 37 -11.06 5.98 7.88
N ILE A 38 -11.54 6.15 6.66
CA ILE A 38 -10.83 5.80 5.42
C ILE A 38 -10.61 7.08 4.63
N ILE A 39 -9.41 7.31 4.15
CA ILE A 39 -9.07 8.37 3.22
C ILE A 39 -8.62 7.73 1.92
N VAL A 40 -9.15 8.22 0.82
CA VAL A 40 -8.80 7.77 -0.53
C VAL A 40 -8.36 8.99 -1.34
N TRP A 41 -7.15 8.99 -1.82
CA TRP A 41 -6.68 9.92 -2.85
C TRP A 41 -6.82 9.25 -4.20
N GLY A 42 -7.48 9.87 -5.15
CA GLY A 42 -7.71 9.26 -6.47
C GLY A 42 -7.77 10.28 -7.59
N ILE A 43 -7.37 9.88 -8.80
CA ILE A 43 -7.39 10.75 -9.99
C ILE A 43 -8.72 10.73 -10.73
N GLN A 44 -9.50 9.66 -10.56
CA GLN A 44 -10.79 9.52 -11.23
C GLN A 44 -11.93 10.17 -10.42
N PRO A 45 -13.00 10.65 -11.07
CA PRO A 45 -14.17 11.12 -10.36
C PRO A 45 -14.87 9.96 -9.65
N TYR A 46 -15.17 10.15 -8.36
CA TYR A 46 -15.89 9.17 -7.55
C TYR A 46 -16.97 9.87 -6.72
N LYS A 47 -18.17 9.31 -6.71
CA LYS A 47 -19.28 9.79 -5.87
C LYS A 47 -19.27 8.95 -4.58
N ASN A 48 -18.72 9.52 -3.54
CA ASN A 48 -18.73 8.89 -2.23
C ASN A 48 -20.15 8.85 -1.65
N THR A 49 -20.56 7.67 -1.15
CA THR A 49 -21.85 7.43 -0.49
C THR A 49 -21.69 6.95 0.95
N ARG A 50 -20.45 6.90 1.46
CA ARG A 50 -20.13 6.38 2.79
C ARG A 50 -19.63 7.51 3.70
N ASP A 51 -20.15 7.58 4.91
CA ASP A 51 -19.79 8.62 5.91
C ASP A 51 -18.43 8.38 6.57
N ASP A 52 -17.92 7.14 6.51
CA ASP A 52 -16.61 6.76 7.04
C ASP A 52 -15.46 6.95 6.03
N VAL A 53 -15.78 7.28 4.77
CA VAL A 53 -14.82 7.48 3.68
C VAL A 53 -14.70 8.96 3.33
N THR A 54 -13.49 9.47 3.25
CA THR A 54 -13.18 10.77 2.66
C THR A 54 -12.46 10.54 1.34
N TYR A 55 -13.07 10.94 0.23
CA TYR A 55 -12.46 10.88 -1.09
C TYR A 55 -11.87 12.24 -1.46
N ILE A 56 -10.59 12.27 -1.77
CA ILE A 56 -9.84 13.45 -2.21
C ILE A 56 -9.49 13.25 -3.67
N ARG A 57 -10.16 14.01 -4.55
CA ARG A 57 -9.87 13.97 -5.97
C ARG A 57 -8.62 14.80 -6.29
N CYS A 58 -7.65 14.18 -6.92
CA CYS A 58 -6.41 14.80 -7.40
C CYS A 58 -6.47 14.98 -8.92
N PRO A 59 -5.95 16.09 -9.47
CA PRO A 59 -5.97 16.34 -10.91
C PRO A 59 -5.13 15.36 -11.74
N ASN A 60 -4.04 14.85 -11.13
CA ASN A 60 -3.07 13.95 -11.74
C ASN A 60 -2.34 13.14 -10.65
N GLU A 61 -1.50 12.21 -11.07
CA GLU A 61 -0.74 11.35 -10.17
C GLU A 61 0.27 12.11 -9.30
N HIS A 62 0.95 13.11 -9.84
CA HIS A 62 1.92 13.90 -9.09
C HIS A 62 1.26 14.58 -7.89
N ASP A 63 0.10 15.20 -8.10
CA ASP A 63 -0.67 15.85 -7.04
C ASP A 63 -1.24 14.82 -6.06
N LEU A 64 -1.66 13.64 -6.55
CA LEU A 64 -2.10 12.53 -5.71
C LEU A 64 -0.99 12.11 -4.73
N ILE A 65 0.24 11.91 -5.24
CA ILE A 65 1.40 11.56 -4.41
C ILE A 65 1.71 12.68 -3.41
N LEU A 66 1.70 13.94 -3.81
CA LEU A 66 2.01 15.06 -2.91
C LEU A 66 0.96 15.21 -1.79
N GLU A 67 -0.32 15.07 -2.09
CA GLU A 67 -1.41 15.10 -1.10
C GLU A 67 -1.30 13.93 -0.11
N PHE A 68 -1.07 12.72 -0.61
CA PHE A 68 -0.81 11.56 0.23
C PHE A 68 0.42 11.79 1.13
N MET A 69 1.55 12.24 0.58
CA MET A 69 2.77 12.49 1.34
C MET A 69 2.60 13.61 2.36
N SER A 70 1.82 14.65 2.06
CA SER A 70 1.46 15.70 3.02
C SER A 70 0.66 15.16 4.21
N PHE A 71 -0.24 14.21 3.97
CA PHE A 71 -0.96 13.51 5.04
C PHE A 71 -0.03 12.58 5.81
N TRP A 72 0.77 11.77 5.11
CA TRP A 72 1.67 10.77 5.70
C TRP A 72 2.68 11.39 6.66
N THR A 73 3.36 12.44 6.23
CA THR A 73 4.40 13.13 7.03
C THR A 73 3.85 13.83 8.27
N LYS A 74 2.58 14.22 8.27
CA LYS A 74 1.90 14.78 9.44
C LYS A 74 1.36 13.74 10.42
N ASN A 75 1.19 12.51 9.93
CA ASN A 75 0.50 11.43 10.65
C ASN A 75 1.25 10.10 10.52
N TYR A 76 2.57 10.10 10.68
CA TYR A 76 3.33 8.85 10.58
C TYR A 76 2.70 7.73 11.40
N PRO A 77 2.38 6.58 10.78
CA PRO A 77 1.88 5.44 11.53
C PRO A 77 2.99 4.77 12.33
N ASP A 78 2.66 4.21 13.47
CA ASP A 78 3.54 3.28 14.19
C ASP A 78 3.57 1.93 13.45
N VAL A 79 2.43 1.55 12.88
CA VAL A 79 2.25 0.29 12.15
C VAL A 79 1.50 0.54 10.84
N VAL A 80 2.06 0.05 9.75
CA VAL A 80 1.38 -0.10 8.46
C VAL A 80 1.14 -1.57 8.17
N THR A 81 -0.04 -1.88 7.68
CA THR A 81 -0.46 -3.23 7.30
C THR A 81 -1.29 -3.21 6.02
N GLY A 82 -1.58 -4.36 5.47
CA GLY A 82 -2.42 -4.59 4.31
C GLY A 82 -2.20 -6.00 3.77
N TRP A 83 -2.80 -6.33 2.65
CA TRP A 83 -2.69 -7.65 2.04
C TRP A 83 -1.61 -7.68 0.97
N ASN A 84 -0.54 -8.45 1.18
CA ASN A 84 0.62 -8.54 0.29
C ASN A 84 1.40 -7.22 0.14
N THR A 85 1.32 -6.35 1.13
CA THR A 85 1.89 -5.00 1.10
C THR A 85 3.41 -4.99 1.03
N ASP A 86 4.08 -5.96 1.63
CA ASP A 86 5.55 -6.07 1.62
C ASP A 86 6.12 -6.35 0.22
N PHE A 87 5.34 -7.03 -0.65
CA PHE A 87 5.79 -7.44 -1.97
C PHE A 87 5.15 -6.66 -3.11
N PHE A 88 4.12 -5.85 -2.83
CA PHE A 88 3.46 -5.07 -3.85
C PHE A 88 3.30 -3.59 -3.47
N ASP A 89 2.42 -3.25 -2.53
CA ASP A 89 2.02 -1.87 -2.29
C ASP A 89 3.18 -0.98 -1.86
N ILE A 90 3.94 -1.39 -0.84
CA ILE A 90 5.05 -0.59 -0.31
C ILE A 90 6.19 -0.44 -1.32
N PRO A 91 6.68 -1.52 -1.97
CA PRO A 91 7.70 -1.38 -3.02
C PRO A 91 7.23 -0.55 -4.21
N TYR A 92 5.98 -0.76 -4.67
CA TYR A 92 5.42 0.02 -5.77
C TYR A 92 5.37 1.50 -5.43
N LEU A 93 4.78 1.83 -4.28
CA LEU A 93 4.62 3.19 -3.81
C LEU A 93 5.98 3.89 -3.65
N ALA A 94 6.96 3.24 -2.99
CA ALA A 94 8.29 3.81 -2.81
C ALA A 94 8.99 4.08 -4.14
N ASN A 95 8.99 3.10 -5.05
CA ASN A 95 9.59 3.27 -6.38
C ASN A 95 8.86 4.33 -7.21
N ARG A 96 7.53 4.37 -7.15
CA ARG A 96 6.75 5.34 -7.91
C ARG A 96 6.94 6.77 -7.39
N ILE A 97 6.93 6.97 -6.06
CA ILE A 97 7.27 8.27 -5.46
C ILE A 97 8.67 8.72 -5.90
N ASN A 98 9.65 7.82 -5.88
CA ASN A 98 11.00 8.13 -6.32
C ASN A 98 11.05 8.58 -7.79
N GLN A 99 10.32 7.91 -8.68
CA GLN A 99 10.29 8.26 -10.11
C GLN A 99 9.58 9.59 -10.39
N VAL A 100 8.46 9.84 -9.73
CA VAL A 100 7.61 11.00 -10.00
C VAL A 100 8.08 12.25 -9.24
N CYS A 101 8.51 12.07 -7.98
CA CYS A 101 8.81 13.19 -7.07
C CYS A 101 10.28 13.22 -6.61
N GLY A 102 11.07 12.19 -6.94
CA GLY A 102 12.48 12.08 -6.59
C GLY A 102 12.76 11.42 -5.24
N GLU A 103 14.02 11.00 -5.07
CA GLU A 103 14.48 10.23 -3.90
C GLU A 103 14.26 10.95 -2.57
N SER A 104 14.43 12.26 -2.54
CA SER A 104 14.21 13.06 -1.34
C SER A 104 12.77 12.91 -0.83
N LYS A 105 11.80 12.96 -1.74
CA LYS A 105 10.37 12.77 -1.40
C LYS A 105 10.08 11.34 -0.97
N MET A 106 10.67 10.35 -1.62
CA MET A 106 10.52 8.94 -1.24
C MET A 106 11.07 8.68 0.18
N LYS A 107 12.19 9.29 0.54
CA LYS A 107 12.76 9.18 1.90
C LYS A 107 11.85 9.75 3.00
N GLU A 108 10.96 10.67 2.67
CA GLU A 108 9.94 11.18 3.61
C GLU A 108 8.88 10.13 3.99
N LEU A 109 8.86 8.94 3.40
CA LEU A 109 8.07 7.82 3.94
C LEU A 109 8.52 7.44 5.35
N SER A 110 9.79 7.64 5.67
CA SER A 110 10.34 7.47 7.01
C SER A 110 10.36 8.79 7.79
N PRO A 111 9.91 8.79 9.06
CA PRO A 111 10.03 9.98 9.92
C PRO A 111 11.48 10.40 10.17
N TRP A 112 12.44 9.52 9.88
CA TRP A 112 13.87 9.78 10.03
C TRP A 112 14.59 9.94 8.70
N GLY A 113 13.85 9.96 7.57
CA GLY A 113 14.44 10.07 6.23
C GLY A 113 15.28 8.84 5.83
N ASN A 114 15.08 7.72 6.50
CA ASN A 114 15.82 6.49 6.25
C ASN A 114 14.91 5.39 5.70
N VAL A 115 14.98 5.21 4.39
CA VAL A 115 14.27 4.18 3.62
C VAL A 115 15.33 3.38 2.87
N SER A 116 15.38 2.09 3.09
CA SER A 116 16.29 1.17 2.41
C SER A 116 15.54 0.04 1.74
N SER A 117 16.16 -0.58 0.74
CA SER A 117 15.58 -1.72 0.06
C SER A 117 16.50 -2.92 0.09
N ARG A 118 15.91 -4.11 0.09
CA ARG A 118 16.63 -5.38 0.02
C ARG A 118 15.89 -6.37 -0.85
N LYS A 119 16.64 -7.29 -1.47
CA LYS A 119 16.04 -8.42 -2.21
C LYS A 119 15.94 -9.62 -1.30
N ILE A 120 14.79 -10.24 -1.28
CA ILE A 120 14.57 -11.51 -0.59
C ILE A 120 14.04 -12.56 -1.57
N TYR A 121 14.45 -13.81 -1.37
CA TYR A 121 13.90 -14.93 -2.12
C TYR A 121 12.73 -15.54 -1.36
N SER A 122 11.55 -15.47 -1.93
CA SER A 122 10.32 -16.02 -1.35
C SER A 122 9.39 -16.51 -2.48
N MET A 123 8.62 -17.55 -2.20
CA MET A 123 7.65 -18.12 -3.15
C MET A 123 8.24 -18.42 -4.55
N GLY A 124 9.50 -18.91 -4.59
CA GLY A 124 10.17 -19.31 -5.84
C GLY A 124 10.75 -18.18 -6.69
N ARG A 125 10.72 -16.92 -6.20
CA ARG A 125 11.26 -15.75 -6.92
C ARG A 125 11.89 -14.72 -5.99
N ASN A 126 12.67 -13.83 -6.56
CA ASN A 126 13.17 -12.65 -5.84
C ASN A 126 12.08 -11.58 -5.75
N HIS A 127 11.97 -10.97 -4.57
CA HIS A 127 11.11 -9.82 -4.31
C HIS A 127 11.94 -8.67 -3.78
N LEU A 128 11.61 -7.47 -4.21
CA LEU A 128 12.13 -6.24 -3.61
C LEU A 128 11.27 -5.89 -2.41
N MET A 129 11.89 -5.71 -1.25
CA MET A 129 11.25 -5.18 -0.05
C MET A 129 11.86 -3.85 0.33
N TYR A 130 11.06 -2.99 0.94
CA TYR A 130 11.51 -1.74 1.52
C TYR A 130 11.38 -1.78 3.04
N ASP A 131 12.43 -1.34 3.73
CA ASP A 131 12.45 -1.11 5.17
C ASP A 131 12.31 0.40 5.41
N ILE A 132 11.19 0.82 6.00
CA ILE A 132 10.90 2.23 6.33
C ILE A 132 11.19 2.42 7.82
N MET A 133 12.34 3.01 8.14
CA MET A 133 12.74 3.19 9.53
C MET A 133 11.78 4.12 10.27
N GLY A 134 11.32 3.68 11.44
CA GLY A 134 10.33 4.39 12.26
C GLY A 134 8.88 4.00 12.00
N VAL A 135 8.61 3.13 10.99
CA VAL A 135 7.28 2.57 10.70
C VAL A 135 7.39 1.05 10.69
N SER A 136 6.67 0.37 11.57
CA SER A 136 6.64 -1.09 11.58
C SER A 136 5.73 -1.60 10.47
N GLN A 137 6.23 -2.51 9.63
CA GLN A 137 5.51 -3.10 8.51
C GLN A 137 5.05 -4.51 8.89
N TYR A 138 3.75 -4.78 8.81
CA TYR A 138 3.17 -6.10 9.07
C TYR A 138 2.22 -6.47 7.93
N ASP A 139 2.73 -7.23 6.98
CA ASP A 139 1.92 -7.77 5.89
C ASP A 139 0.93 -8.82 6.42
N TYR A 140 -0.37 -8.52 6.26
CA TYR A 140 -1.42 -9.38 6.78
C TYR A 140 -1.48 -10.74 6.07
N LEU A 141 -1.08 -10.83 4.81
CA LEU A 141 -0.95 -12.12 4.11
C LEU A 141 0.11 -13.00 4.78
N GLN A 142 1.27 -12.44 5.11
CA GLN A 142 2.33 -13.19 5.80
C GLN A 142 1.92 -13.61 7.21
N LEU A 143 1.24 -12.72 7.94
CA LEU A 143 0.68 -13.04 9.25
C LEU A 143 -0.37 -14.15 9.15
N TYR A 144 -1.27 -14.05 8.19
CA TYR A 144 -2.29 -15.06 7.95
C TYR A 144 -1.66 -16.43 7.67
N GLN A 145 -0.69 -16.50 6.75
CA GLN A 145 0.02 -17.75 6.45
C GLN A 145 0.77 -18.33 7.65
N LYS A 146 1.33 -17.48 8.50
CA LYS A 146 2.11 -17.90 9.67
C LYS A 146 1.25 -18.43 10.80
N PHE A 147 0.07 -17.84 11.02
CA PHE A 147 -0.79 -18.13 12.18
C PHE A 147 -2.01 -18.98 11.85
N THR A 148 -2.27 -19.29 10.57
CA THR A 148 -3.33 -20.19 10.15
C THR A 148 -2.78 -21.61 10.02
N TYR A 149 -3.35 -22.57 10.76
CA TYR A 149 -2.88 -23.96 10.78
C TYR A 149 -3.19 -24.72 9.49
N THR A 150 -4.28 -24.36 8.81
CA THR A 150 -4.74 -25.03 7.59
C THR A 150 -4.19 -24.29 6.37
N LYS A 151 -3.44 -24.98 5.52
CA LYS A 151 -3.03 -24.42 4.23
C LYS A 151 -4.24 -24.21 3.34
N GLN A 152 -4.30 -23.04 2.71
CA GLN A 152 -5.34 -22.68 1.76
C GLN A 152 -4.93 -23.04 0.33
N GLU A 153 -5.91 -23.33 -0.53
CA GLU A 153 -5.67 -23.61 -1.97
C GLU A 153 -5.21 -22.35 -2.72
N SER A 154 -5.66 -21.17 -2.26
CA SER A 154 -5.28 -19.89 -2.80
C SER A 154 -5.14 -18.86 -1.66
N TYR A 155 -4.19 -17.93 -1.81
CA TYR A 155 -3.99 -16.80 -0.90
C TYR A 155 -4.39 -15.47 -1.54
N LYS A 156 -5.21 -15.50 -2.59
CA LYS A 156 -5.86 -14.29 -3.11
C LYS A 156 -6.83 -13.75 -2.07
N LEU A 157 -6.88 -12.43 -1.93
CA LEU A 157 -7.73 -11.77 -0.91
C LEU A 157 -9.19 -12.22 -1.02
N ASP A 158 -9.76 -12.26 -2.23
CA ASP A 158 -11.14 -12.70 -2.47
C ASP A 158 -11.42 -14.12 -1.97
N TYR A 159 -10.46 -15.04 -2.22
CA TYR A 159 -10.58 -16.42 -1.78
C TYR A 159 -10.55 -16.51 -0.25
N ILE A 160 -9.60 -15.83 0.38
CA ILE A 160 -9.47 -15.84 1.85
C ILE A 160 -10.67 -15.15 2.50
N ALA A 161 -11.18 -14.05 1.93
CA ALA A 161 -12.39 -13.39 2.42
C ALA A 161 -13.60 -14.34 2.36
N GLN A 162 -13.73 -15.11 1.29
CA GLN A 162 -14.81 -16.12 1.18
C GLN A 162 -14.65 -17.23 2.23
N VAL A 163 -13.42 -17.72 2.46
CA VAL A 163 -13.15 -18.78 3.44
C VAL A 163 -13.44 -18.33 4.87
N GLU A 164 -12.99 -17.13 5.23
CA GLU A 164 -13.04 -16.64 6.62
C GLU A 164 -14.36 -15.92 6.97
N LEU A 165 -14.93 -15.20 6.01
CA LEU A 165 -16.10 -14.34 6.25
C LEU A 165 -17.37 -14.89 5.59
N GLY A 166 -17.27 -15.86 4.68
CA GLY A 166 -18.41 -16.35 3.89
C GLY A 166 -18.92 -15.34 2.86
N GLU A 167 -18.16 -14.28 2.60
CA GLU A 167 -18.51 -13.18 1.68
C GLU A 167 -17.58 -13.19 0.47
N LYS A 168 -18.15 -12.76 -0.68
CA LYS A 168 -17.38 -12.49 -1.91
C LYS A 168 -17.23 -11.00 -2.09
#